data_7cf1e44d540073bf46b23154c5bbd0e5
#
_entry.id   7cf1e44d540073bf46b23154c5bbd0e5
#
_cell.length_a   1.000
_cell.length_b   1.000
_cell.length_c   1.000
_cell.angle_alpha   90.00
_cell.angle_beta   90.00
_cell.angle_gamma   90.00
#
_symmetry.space_group_name_H-M   'P 1'
#
loop_
_entity.id
_entity.type
_entity.pdbx_description
1 polymer ?
#
loop_
_entity_poly.entity_id
_entity_poly.type
_entity_poly.pdbx_seq_one_letter_code
_entity_poly.pdbx_strand_id
1 'polypeptide(L)'
;MGAVELSNAQARRVALGAQGFNDRRPTGRVDRRHLRRVVDRMGLIQIDSVNVLVRSQELPLFARLGAHPRTLIDDATRHGDLFEFWVHEACHVPIELYPLQRWAMREHPRWTSLRSWADANERLVAGVLDRVRSDGPIVASDLEMRDRPKGTWWDWDDGKLALEHLFRTGDVAARRRPNDFARLYDLAERVIPADVRTAPAPAAHDAKKELLVRAARHH
;
A
#
# COMPACT_ATOMS: atom_id res chain seq x y z
N MET A 1 19.05 -4.40 -32.86
CA MET A 1 17.62 -4.77 -32.85
C MET A 1 16.88 -3.63 -33.54
N GLY A 2 16.17 -3.90 -34.65
CA GLY A 2 15.34 -2.87 -35.30
C GLY A 2 14.17 -2.46 -34.43
N ALA A 3 13.75 -1.19 -34.50
CA ALA A 3 12.53 -0.72 -33.87
C ALA A 3 11.33 -1.46 -34.47
N VAL A 4 10.40 -1.91 -33.61
CA VAL A 4 9.12 -2.48 -34.01
C VAL A 4 8.11 -1.36 -34.06
N GLU A 5 7.60 -1.05 -35.26
CA GLU A 5 6.50 -0.08 -35.39
C GLU A 5 5.16 -0.75 -35.11
N LEU A 6 4.37 -0.13 -34.24
CA LEU A 6 3.03 -0.57 -33.90
C LEU A 6 2.01 0.51 -34.28
N SER A 7 0.90 0.09 -34.85
CA SER A 7 -0.27 0.98 -34.96
C SER A 7 -0.85 1.25 -33.56
N ASN A 8 -1.58 2.37 -33.39
CA ASN A 8 -2.27 2.70 -32.13
C ASN A 8 -3.17 1.57 -31.63
N ALA A 9 -3.84 0.85 -32.54
CA ALA A 9 -4.70 -0.28 -32.18
C ALA A 9 -3.90 -1.48 -31.66
N GLN A 10 -2.71 -1.75 -32.23
CA GLN A 10 -1.82 -2.80 -31.74
C GLN A 10 -1.21 -2.42 -30.39
N ALA A 11 -0.74 -1.18 -30.22
CA ALA A 11 -0.20 -0.69 -28.95
C ALA A 11 -1.24 -0.80 -27.81
N ARG A 12 -2.51 -0.40 -28.05
CA ARG A 12 -3.60 -0.57 -27.07
C ARG A 12 -3.82 -2.03 -26.70
N ARG A 13 -3.84 -2.95 -27.68
CA ARG A 13 -4.02 -4.39 -27.41
C ARG A 13 -2.87 -4.95 -26.59
N VAL A 14 -1.63 -4.53 -26.88
CA VAL A 14 -0.45 -4.96 -26.12
C VAL A 14 -0.57 -4.48 -24.67
N ALA A 15 -0.87 -3.19 -24.45
CA ALA A 15 -1.01 -2.61 -23.11
C ALA A 15 -2.14 -3.29 -22.31
N LEU A 16 -3.32 -3.50 -22.91
CA LEU A 16 -4.43 -4.19 -22.25
C LEU A 16 -4.10 -5.65 -21.95
N GLY A 17 -3.39 -6.32 -22.87
CA GLY A 17 -2.93 -7.70 -22.65
C GLY A 17 -1.93 -7.81 -21.52
N ALA A 18 -0.96 -6.91 -21.44
CA ALA A 18 0.03 -6.87 -20.36
C ALA A 18 -0.64 -6.72 -19.00
N GLN A 19 -1.70 -5.91 -18.92
CA GLN A 19 -2.46 -5.70 -17.69
C GLN A 19 -3.52 -6.77 -17.39
N GLY A 20 -3.55 -7.89 -18.13
CA GLY A 20 -4.40 -9.03 -17.84
C GLY A 20 -5.87 -8.92 -18.30
N PHE A 21 -6.22 -7.95 -19.17
CA PHE A 21 -7.58 -7.85 -19.70
C PHE A 21 -7.94 -8.98 -20.66
N ASN A 22 -6.94 -9.68 -21.22
CA ASN A 22 -7.12 -10.86 -22.09
C ASN A 22 -7.15 -12.16 -21.28
N ASP A 23 -6.91 -12.13 -19.97
CA ASP A 23 -6.90 -13.33 -19.14
C ASP A 23 -8.33 -13.86 -19.00
N ARG A 24 -8.48 -15.20 -19.04
CA ARG A 24 -9.78 -15.84 -18.87
C ARG A 24 -10.30 -15.60 -17.46
N ARG A 25 -11.54 -15.10 -17.37
CA ARG A 25 -12.22 -14.92 -16.07
C ARG A 25 -12.45 -16.27 -15.40
N PRO A 26 -12.37 -16.34 -14.06
CA PRO A 26 -12.72 -17.53 -13.31
C PRO A 26 -14.18 -17.95 -13.58
N THR A 27 -14.41 -19.25 -13.68
CA THR A 27 -15.77 -19.82 -13.84
C THR A 27 -16.39 -20.29 -12.53
N GLY A 28 -15.61 -20.26 -11.44
CA GLY A 28 -16.02 -20.68 -10.10
C GLY A 28 -15.77 -19.60 -9.05
N ARG A 29 -15.74 -20.02 -7.77
CA ARG A 29 -15.50 -19.10 -6.65
C ARG A 29 -14.14 -18.41 -6.79
N VAL A 30 -14.17 -17.08 -6.77
CA VAL A 30 -12.98 -16.25 -6.76
C VAL A 30 -12.34 -16.27 -5.36
N ASP A 31 -11.03 -16.49 -5.31
CA ASP A 31 -10.23 -16.56 -4.09
C ASP A 31 -8.92 -15.76 -4.19
N ARG A 32 -8.06 -15.82 -3.17
CA ARG A 32 -6.78 -15.09 -3.09
C ARG A 32 -5.81 -15.43 -4.23
N ARG A 33 -5.86 -16.64 -4.80
CA ARG A 33 -5.01 -17.02 -5.95
C ARG A 33 -5.38 -16.23 -7.20
N HIS A 34 -6.67 -15.95 -7.36
CA HIS A 34 -7.16 -15.11 -8.45
C HIS A 34 -6.75 -13.64 -8.25
N LEU A 35 -6.84 -13.12 -7.02
CA LEU A 35 -6.32 -11.80 -6.67
C LEU A 35 -4.82 -11.70 -6.96
N ARG A 36 -4.03 -12.70 -6.51
CA ARG A 36 -2.59 -12.74 -6.76
C ARG A 36 -2.27 -12.58 -8.24
N ARG A 37 -2.94 -13.35 -9.11
CA ARG A 37 -2.76 -13.26 -10.56
C ARG A 37 -3.05 -11.86 -11.11
N VAL A 38 -4.08 -11.17 -10.59
CA VAL A 38 -4.39 -9.79 -11.00
C VAL A 38 -3.30 -8.83 -10.53
N VAL A 39 -2.87 -8.96 -9.29
CA VAL A 39 -1.81 -8.10 -8.73
C VAL A 39 -0.47 -8.34 -9.43
N ASP A 40 -0.16 -9.57 -9.80
CA ASP A 40 1.03 -9.92 -10.60
C ASP A 40 1.02 -9.27 -12.00
N ARG A 41 -0.18 -8.95 -12.53
CA ARG A 41 -0.33 -8.23 -13.81
C ARG A 41 -0.31 -6.72 -13.66
N MET A 42 -0.75 -6.20 -12.52
CA MET A 42 -0.88 -4.75 -12.29
C MET A 42 0.28 -4.14 -11.50
N GLY A 43 1.01 -4.96 -10.75
CA GLY A 43 2.09 -4.56 -9.87
C GLY A 43 1.63 -4.06 -8.50
N LEU A 44 0.51 -3.37 -8.41
CA LEU A 44 -0.09 -2.87 -7.16
C LEU A 44 -1.55 -2.45 -7.40
N ILE A 45 -2.28 -2.17 -6.32
CA ILE A 45 -3.66 -1.62 -6.38
C ILE A 45 -3.70 -0.34 -5.56
N GLN A 46 -3.96 0.80 -6.21
CA GLN A 46 -4.13 2.08 -5.50
C GLN A 46 -5.36 2.03 -4.60
N ILE A 47 -5.20 2.54 -3.39
CA ILE A 47 -6.28 2.70 -2.41
C ILE A 47 -6.88 4.09 -2.58
N ASP A 48 -8.20 4.14 -2.72
CA ASP A 48 -8.93 5.38 -2.85
C ASP A 48 -10.12 5.40 -1.87
N SER A 49 -10.41 6.57 -1.33
CA SER A 49 -11.55 6.78 -0.44
C SER A 49 -12.89 6.85 -1.18
N VAL A 50 -12.87 7.07 -2.49
CA VAL A 50 -14.09 7.15 -3.31
C VAL A 50 -14.88 5.85 -3.23
N ASN A 51 -16.15 5.97 -2.85
CA ASN A 51 -17.07 4.85 -2.63
C ASN A 51 -18.48 5.23 -3.12
N VAL A 52 -18.66 5.27 -4.44
CA VAL A 52 -19.97 5.56 -5.05
C VAL A 52 -20.83 4.31 -5.15
N LEU A 53 -20.42 3.31 -5.93
CA LEU A 53 -21.05 1.99 -6.01
C LEU A 53 -20.30 0.97 -5.15
N VAL A 54 -18.99 1.00 -5.28
CA VAL A 54 -18.00 0.24 -4.51
C VAL A 54 -16.75 1.11 -4.35
N ARG A 55 -15.84 0.72 -3.49
CA ARG A 55 -14.53 1.41 -3.41
C ARG A 55 -13.77 1.21 -4.72
N SER A 56 -13.13 2.28 -5.20
CA SER A 56 -12.49 2.30 -6.52
C SER A 56 -11.41 1.23 -6.68
N GLN A 57 -10.73 0.81 -5.61
CA GLN A 57 -9.75 -0.29 -5.66
C GLN A 57 -10.36 -1.67 -6.00
N GLU A 58 -11.69 -1.84 -5.89
CA GLU A 58 -12.36 -3.06 -6.31
C GLU A 58 -12.61 -3.13 -7.82
N LEU A 59 -12.66 -1.98 -8.50
CA LEU A 59 -12.96 -1.91 -9.93
C LEU A 59 -11.91 -2.62 -10.81
N PRO A 60 -10.59 -2.49 -10.57
CA PRO A 60 -9.59 -3.27 -11.30
C PRO A 60 -9.76 -4.78 -11.16
N LEU A 61 -10.20 -5.25 -9.99
CA LEU A 61 -10.47 -6.66 -9.75
C LEU A 61 -11.73 -7.10 -10.49
N PHE A 62 -12.81 -6.33 -10.38
CA PHE A 62 -14.06 -6.63 -11.08
C PHE A 62 -13.86 -6.69 -12.61
N ALA A 63 -13.07 -5.78 -13.17
CA ALA A 63 -12.80 -5.74 -14.60
C ALA A 63 -12.14 -7.03 -15.10
N ARG A 64 -11.33 -7.71 -14.26
CA ARG A 64 -10.57 -8.93 -14.62
C ARG A 64 -11.20 -10.23 -14.13
N LEU A 65 -11.77 -10.20 -12.94
CA LEU A 65 -12.31 -11.40 -12.28
C LEU A 65 -13.83 -11.53 -12.39
N GLY A 66 -14.54 -10.42 -12.65
CA GLY A 66 -15.98 -10.37 -12.50
C GLY A 66 -16.41 -10.28 -11.04
N ALA A 67 -17.57 -10.83 -10.69
CA ALA A 67 -18.06 -10.85 -9.32
C ALA A 67 -17.08 -11.59 -8.39
N HIS A 68 -16.76 -10.97 -7.26
CA HIS A 68 -15.81 -11.51 -6.27
C HIS A 68 -16.22 -11.11 -4.85
N PRO A 69 -15.75 -11.82 -3.81
CA PRO A 69 -15.97 -11.42 -2.42
C PRO A 69 -15.37 -10.05 -2.14
N ARG A 70 -16.14 -9.13 -1.55
CA ARG A 70 -15.66 -7.79 -1.18
C ARG A 70 -14.57 -7.80 -0.11
N THR A 71 -14.45 -8.91 0.61
CA THR A 71 -13.38 -9.12 1.60
C THR A 71 -12.06 -9.56 0.98
N LEU A 72 -11.99 -9.73 -0.35
CA LEU A 72 -10.87 -10.41 -1.02
C LEU A 72 -9.51 -9.71 -0.76
N ILE A 73 -9.49 -8.37 -0.83
CA ILE A 73 -8.27 -7.58 -0.55
C ILE A 73 -7.93 -7.65 0.94
N ASP A 74 -8.92 -7.49 1.82
CA ASP A 74 -8.72 -7.54 3.27
C ASP A 74 -8.24 -8.92 3.71
N ASP A 75 -8.79 -9.98 3.12
CA ASP A 75 -8.37 -11.36 3.38
C ASP A 75 -6.91 -11.58 2.95
N ALA A 76 -6.51 -11.08 1.80
CA ALA A 76 -5.13 -11.16 1.32
C ALA A 76 -4.17 -10.37 2.23
N THR A 77 -4.57 -9.18 2.67
CA THR A 77 -3.76 -8.39 3.62
C THR A 77 -3.62 -9.07 4.97
N ARG A 78 -4.71 -9.66 5.51
CA ARG A 78 -4.65 -10.42 6.78
C ARG A 78 -3.78 -11.67 6.70
N HIS A 79 -3.70 -12.30 5.53
CA HIS A 79 -2.86 -13.48 5.31
C HIS A 79 -1.42 -13.14 4.93
N GLY A 80 -1.08 -11.87 4.82
CA GLY A 80 0.27 -11.44 4.47
C GLY A 80 0.61 -11.58 2.99
N ASP A 81 -0.37 -11.67 2.10
CA ASP A 81 -0.14 -11.64 0.65
C ASP A 81 0.09 -10.22 0.14
N LEU A 82 -0.51 -9.23 0.81
CA LEU A 82 -0.43 -7.80 0.52
C LEU A 82 -0.08 -7.01 1.79
N PHE A 83 0.54 -5.85 1.60
CA PHE A 83 0.68 -4.83 2.64
C PHE A 83 0.29 -3.46 2.10
N GLU A 84 -0.13 -2.53 2.98
CA GLU A 84 -0.39 -1.14 2.61
C GLU A 84 0.90 -0.33 2.71
N PHE A 85 1.19 0.47 1.68
CA PHE A 85 2.31 1.40 1.69
C PHE A 85 2.07 2.60 0.76
N TRP A 86 2.80 3.70 1.02
CA TRP A 86 2.87 4.86 0.15
C TRP A 86 3.89 4.63 -0.97
N VAL A 87 3.41 4.29 -2.17
CA VAL A 87 4.25 4.21 -3.38
C VAL A 87 4.19 5.54 -4.12
N HIS A 88 3.31 5.71 -5.12
CA HIS A 88 2.97 7.02 -5.67
C HIS A 88 1.84 7.68 -4.86
N GLU A 89 0.90 6.87 -4.39
CA GLU A 89 -0.17 7.15 -3.44
C GLU A 89 -0.29 5.96 -2.47
N ALA A 90 -1.30 5.94 -1.58
CA ALA A 90 -1.57 4.77 -0.74
C ALA A 90 -1.95 3.58 -1.63
N CYS A 91 -1.26 2.45 -1.48
CA CYS A 91 -1.45 1.27 -2.32
C CYS A 91 -1.46 -0.02 -1.50
N HIS A 92 -2.23 -1.01 -1.95
CA HIS A 92 -1.98 -2.40 -1.62
C HIS A 92 -0.86 -2.93 -2.52
N VAL A 93 0.20 -3.39 -1.91
CA VAL A 93 1.44 -3.81 -2.56
C VAL A 93 1.67 -5.29 -2.28
N PRO A 94 2.09 -6.10 -3.28
CA PRO A 94 2.52 -7.48 -3.05
C PRO A 94 3.57 -7.57 -1.96
N ILE A 95 3.42 -8.54 -1.06
CA ILE A 95 4.28 -8.66 0.12
C ILE A 95 5.76 -8.87 -0.24
N GLU A 96 6.04 -9.56 -1.33
CA GLU A 96 7.41 -9.80 -1.83
C GLU A 96 8.13 -8.52 -2.30
N LEU A 97 7.40 -7.42 -2.49
CA LEU A 97 7.98 -6.12 -2.80
C LEU A 97 8.38 -5.32 -1.55
N TYR A 98 8.06 -5.80 -0.35
CA TYR A 98 8.40 -5.12 0.90
C TYR A 98 9.91 -4.81 1.02
N PRO A 99 10.83 -5.75 0.75
CA PRO A 99 12.27 -5.45 0.81
C PRO A 99 12.69 -4.36 -0.20
N LEU A 100 12.02 -4.29 -1.35
CA LEU A 100 12.27 -3.26 -2.36
C LEU A 100 11.73 -1.87 -1.99
N GLN A 101 10.81 -1.77 -1.02
CA GLN A 101 10.29 -0.48 -0.53
C GLN A 101 11.09 0.07 0.67
N ARG A 102 11.97 -0.71 1.28
CA ARG A 102 12.71 -0.30 2.48
C ARG A 102 13.63 0.92 2.28
N TRP A 103 14.10 1.18 1.06
CA TRP A 103 14.82 2.42 0.75
C TRP A 103 13.91 3.64 0.93
N ALA A 104 12.64 3.53 0.46
CA ALA A 104 11.67 4.61 0.58
C ALA A 104 11.31 4.88 2.05
N MET A 105 11.22 3.86 2.88
CA MET A 105 11.00 4.01 4.32
C MET A 105 12.10 4.84 4.98
N ARG A 106 13.33 4.75 4.49
CA ARG A 106 14.48 5.46 5.05
C ARG A 106 14.73 6.83 4.43
N GLU A 107 14.56 6.97 3.11
CA GLU A 107 15.16 8.07 2.36
C GLU A 107 14.23 8.81 1.41
N HIS A 108 12.92 8.47 1.38
CA HIS A 108 12.05 9.04 0.36
C HIS A 108 11.95 10.57 0.45
N PRO A 109 12.29 11.32 -0.63
CA PRO A 109 12.40 12.78 -0.58
C PRO A 109 11.05 13.50 -0.38
N ARG A 110 9.92 12.89 -0.77
CA ARG A 110 8.58 13.47 -0.60
C ARG A 110 8.14 13.62 0.85
N TRP A 111 8.86 13.03 1.80
CA TRP A 111 8.47 13.01 3.23
C TRP A 111 9.38 13.87 4.10
N THR A 112 10.15 14.77 3.51
CA THR A 112 11.12 15.60 4.22
C THR A 112 10.45 16.45 5.29
N SER A 113 9.32 17.10 4.99
CA SER A 113 8.60 17.94 5.96
C SER A 113 8.06 17.15 7.15
N LEU A 114 7.49 15.96 6.89
CA LEU A 114 7.00 15.10 7.96
C LEU A 114 8.16 14.55 8.83
N ARG A 115 9.29 14.26 8.20
CA ARG A 115 10.49 13.82 8.89
C ARG A 115 11.05 14.94 9.78
N SER A 116 11.19 16.15 9.24
CA SER A 116 11.63 17.30 10.05
C SER A 116 10.68 17.62 11.20
N TRP A 117 9.37 17.44 10.99
CA TRP A 117 8.41 17.56 12.08
C TRP A 117 8.61 16.47 13.14
N ALA A 118 8.82 15.22 12.74
CA ALA A 118 9.06 14.10 13.65
C ALA A 118 10.36 14.28 14.46
N ASP A 119 11.43 14.76 13.81
CA ASP A 119 12.71 15.09 14.46
C ASP A 119 12.52 16.16 15.56
N ALA A 120 11.64 17.14 15.30
CA ALA A 120 11.31 18.18 16.30
C ALA A 120 10.36 17.68 17.40
N ASN A 121 9.72 16.52 17.22
CA ASN A 121 8.71 15.96 18.13
C ASN A 121 9.04 14.51 18.56
N GLU A 122 10.31 14.16 18.67
CA GLU A 122 10.79 12.79 18.95
C GLU A 122 10.09 12.13 20.14
N ARG A 123 9.90 12.86 21.25
CA ARG A 123 9.24 12.32 22.46
C ARG A 123 7.79 11.95 22.20
N LEU A 124 7.08 12.74 21.41
CA LEU A 124 5.69 12.46 21.05
C LEU A 124 5.62 11.23 20.12
N VAL A 125 6.49 11.18 19.12
CA VAL A 125 6.57 10.02 18.20
C VAL A 125 6.89 8.73 18.96
N ALA A 126 7.85 8.76 19.88
CA ALA A 126 8.18 7.62 20.75
C ALA A 126 7.00 7.22 21.63
N GLY A 127 6.30 8.17 22.25
CA GLY A 127 5.13 7.91 23.06
C GLY A 127 3.98 7.28 22.26
N VAL A 128 3.76 7.71 21.02
CA VAL A 128 2.77 7.08 20.12
C VAL A 128 3.18 5.65 19.75
N LEU A 129 4.46 5.40 19.48
CA LEU A 129 4.95 4.05 19.20
C LEU A 129 4.77 3.13 20.43
N ASP A 130 5.06 3.62 21.63
CA ASP A 130 4.85 2.88 22.88
C ASP A 130 3.38 2.59 23.10
N ARG A 131 2.48 3.52 22.76
CA ARG A 131 1.05 3.31 22.79
C ARG A 131 0.59 2.19 21.84
N VAL A 132 1.09 2.18 20.59
CA VAL A 132 0.84 1.07 19.63
C VAL A 132 1.38 -0.25 20.19
N ARG A 133 2.52 -0.22 20.87
CA ARG A 133 3.13 -1.42 21.45
C ARG A 133 2.30 -2.01 22.60
N SER A 134 1.78 -1.17 23.47
CA SER A 134 1.02 -1.58 24.67
C SER A 134 -0.43 -1.93 24.36
N ASP A 135 -1.11 -1.11 23.57
CA ASP A 135 -2.57 -1.21 23.38
C ASP A 135 -2.94 -2.09 22.18
N GLY A 136 -1.97 -2.41 21.32
CA GLY A 136 -2.20 -3.16 20.08
C GLY A 136 -2.64 -2.25 18.93
N PRO A 137 -3.44 -2.76 17.99
CA PRO A 137 -3.83 -1.97 16.84
C PRO A 137 -4.70 -0.77 17.23
N ILE A 138 -4.31 0.44 16.78
CA ILE A 138 -5.02 1.70 17.04
C ILE A 138 -5.39 2.44 15.77
N VAL A 139 -6.40 3.28 15.83
CA VAL A 139 -6.71 4.27 14.77
C VAL A 139 -6.28 5.66 15.22
N ALA A 140 -6.14 6.58 14.28
CA ALA A 140 -5.70 7.94 14.61
C ALA A 140 -6.62 8.66 15.60
N SER A 141 -7.93 8.39 15.56
CA SER A 141 -8.90 8.96 16.50
C SER A 141 -8.72 8.51 17.96
N ASP A 142 -8.01 7.41 18.19
CA ASP A 142 -7.76 6.92 19.57
C ASP A 142 -6.67 7.76 20.29
N LEU A 143 -5.98 8.61 19.54
CA LEU A 143 -4.86 9.39 20.06
C LEU A 143 -5.24 10.82 20.44
N GLU A 144 -6.39 11.35 20.02
CA GLU A 144 -6.91 12.72 20.28
C GLU A 144 -5.93 13.67 21.02
N MET A 145 -4.86 14.11 20.33
CA MET A 145 -3.76 14.89 20.89
C MET A 145 -3.79 16.36 20.44
N ARG A 146 -4.99 16.92 20.28
CA ARG A 146 -5.09 18.28 19.72
C ARG A 146 -5.43 19.31 20.84
N ASP A 147 -4.47 20.19 21.10
CA ASP A 147 -4.66 21.34 22.01
C ASP A 147 -5.19 22.60 21.30
N ARG A 148 -5.42 22.56 19.98
CA ARG A 148 -5.83 23.71 19.17
C ARG A 148 -7.06 23.40 18.30
N PRO A 149 -7.89 24.42 17.93
CA PRO A 149 -9.02 24.21 17.02
C PRO A 149 -8.57 23.61 15.70
N LYS A 150 -9.43 22.78 15.09
CA LYS A 150 -9.19 22.19 13.77
C LYS A 150 -9.11 23.29 12.72
N GLY A 151 -8.04 23.30 11.93
CA GLY A 151 -7.85 24.21 10.82
C GLY A 151 -8.51 23.72 9.53
N THR A 152 -7.79 23.76 8.40
CA THR A 152 -8.28 23.33 7.09
C THR A 152 -8.45 21.81 7.02
N TRP A 153 -9.05 21.30 5.93
CA TRP A 153 -9.28 19.87 5.68
C TRP A 153 -8.03 18.97 5.86
N TRP A 154 -6.82 19.51 5.59
CA TRP A 154 -5.54 18.81 5.70
C TRP A 154 -4.79 19.07 7.00
N ASP A 155 -5.43 19.70 7.98
CA ASP A 155 -4.84 19.97 9.29
C ASP A 155 -4.95 18.72 10.16
N TRP A 156 -3.94 17.85 10.07
CA TRP A 156 -3.79 16.66 10.90
C TRP A 156 -3.36 17.05 12.31
N ASP A 157 -3.87 16.33 13.32
CA ASP A 157 -3.37 16.46 14.66
C ASP A 157 -2.01 15.75 14.82
N ASP A 158 -1.32 16.03 15.91
CA ASP A 158 0.04 15.56 16.16
C ASP A 158 0.08 14.02 16.31
N GLY A 159 -0.95 13.38 16.87
CA GLY A 159 -1.06 11.94 16.94
C GLY A 159 -1.15 11.31 15.55
N LYS A 160 -1.92 11.91 14.65
CA LYS A 160 -2.02 11.46 13.25
C LYS A 160 -0.70 11.65 12.51
N LEU A 161 0.00 12.77 12.72
CA LEU A 161 1.31 13.02 12.12
C LEU A 161 2.34 11.98 12.59
N ALA A 162 2.36 11.66 13.89
CA ALA A 162 3.24 10.64 14.44
C ALA A 162 2.96 9.25 13.83
N LEU A 163 1.68 8.83 13.75
CA LEU A 163 1.31 7.57 13.12
C LEU A 163 1.70 7.51 11.64
N GLU A 164 1.51 8.60 10.89
CA GLU A 164 1.93 8.65 9.47
C GLU A 164 3.45 8.62 9.31
N HIS A 165 4.19 9.24 10.23
CA HIS A 165 5.64 9.12 10.26
C HIS A 165 6.07 7.67 10.50
N LEU A 166 5.60 7.05 11.59
CA LEU A 166 5.91 5.66 11.94
C LEU A 166 5.50 4.67 10.85
N PHE A 167 4.38 4.92 10.16
CA PHE A 167 3.94 4.11 9.03
C PHE A 167 4.88 4.24 7.82
N ARG A 168 5.37 5.45 7.55
CA ARG A 168 6.28 5.69 6.42
C ARG A 168 7.70 5.21 6.68
N THR A 169 8.13 5.19 7.95
CA THR A 169 9.43 4.62 8.35
C THR A 169 9.41 3.09 8.44
N GLY A 170 8.21 2.50 8.51
CA GLY A 170 8.04 1.05 8.63
C GLY A 170 8.14 0.53 10.06
N ASP A 171 8.06 1.39 11.08
CA ASP A 171 7.97 1.00 12.49
C ASP A 171 6.59 0.43 12.79
N VAL A 172 5.55 1.00 12.17
CA VAL A 172 4.21 0.43 12.15
C VAL A 172 3.78 0.08 10.72
N ALA A 173 2.88 -0.88 10.61
CA ALA A 173 2.18 -1.20 9.38
C ALA A 173 0.67 -1.01 9.58
N ALA A 174 -0.09 -1.04 8.49
CA ALA A 174 -1.51 -0.74 8.56
C ALA A 174 -2.37 -1.80 7.87
N ARG A 175 -3.59 -1.95 8.40
CA ARG A 175 -4.71 -2.66 7.79
C ARG A 175 -5.91 -1.75 7.72
N ARG A 176 -6.91 -2.10 6.95
CA ARG A 176 -8.16 -1.35 6.90
C ARG A 176 -9.19 -1.96 7.85
N ARG A 177 -9.84 -1.11 8.64
CA ARG A 177 -10.96 -1.49 9.48
C ARG A 177 -12.20 -1.68 8.59
N PRO A 178 -12.89 -2.84 8.65
CA PRO A 178 -13.96 -3.16 7.69
C PRO A 178 -15.14 -2.18 7.70
N ASN A 179 -15.49 -1.63 8.87
CA ASN A 179 -16.72 -0.84 9.04
C ASN A 179 -16.64 0.55 8.42
N ASP A 180 -15.51 1.24 8.59
CA ASP A 180 -15.35 2.65 8.20
C ASP A 180 -14.12 2.91 7.32
N PHE A 181 -13.38 1.84 7.01
CA PHE A 181 -12.17 1.92 6.20
C PHE A 181 -11.04 2.74 6.84
N ALA A 182 -11.13 3.05 8.13
CA ALA A 182 -10.06 3.70 8.84
C ALA A 182 -8.77 2.86 8.80
N ARG A 183 -7.64 3.54 8.76
CA ARG A 183 -6.35 2.87 8.86
C ARG A 183 -6.11 2.45 10.30
N LEU A 184 -5.94 1.16 10.51
CA LEU A 184 -5.64 0.53 11.78
C LEU A 184 -4.13 0.23 11.81
N TYR A 185 -3.40 0.95 12.67
CA TYR A 185 -1.95 0.86 12.79
C TYR A 185 -1.56 -0.13 13.88
N ASP A 186 -0.62 -1.02 13.57
CA ASP A 186 -0.01 -1.93 14.54
C ASP A 186 1.50 -2.04 14.27
N LEU A 187 2.27 -2.59 15.19
CA LEU A 187 3.69 -2.81 14.99
C LEU A 187 3.95 -3.59 13.70
N ALA A 188 4.92 -3.16 12.92
CA ALA A 188 5.24 -3.84 11.67
C ALA A 188 5.56 -5.33 11.86
N GLU A 189 6.14 -5.70 13.01
CA GLU A 189 6.44 -7.08 13.36
C GLU A 189 5.19 -7.96 13.61
N ARG A 190 4.04 -7.36 13.90
CA ARG A 190 2.77 -8.06 14.07
C ARG A 190 1.96 -8.17 12.78
N VAL A 191 2.29 -7.35 11.80
CA VAL A 191 1.52 -7.24 10.54
C VAL A 191 2.28 -7.86 9.36
N ILE A 192 3.58 -7.61 9.26
CA ILE A 192 4.42 -8.07 8.16
C ILE A 192 5.08 -9.41 8.54
N PRO A 193 4.98 -10.44 7.69
CA PRO A 193 5.61 -11.72 7.92
C PRO A 193 7.11 -11.59 8.24
N ALA A 194 7.59 -12.35 9.22
CA ALA A 194 8.94 -12.20 9.75
C ALA A 194 10.03 -12.44 8.70
N ASP A 195 9.85 -13.45 7.85
CA ASP A 195 10.76 -13.79 6.75
C ASP A 195 10.89 -12.65 5.74
N VAL A 196 9.78 -11.99 5.41
CA VAL A 196 9.75 -10.82 4.51
C VAL A 196 10.40 -9.61 5.17
N ARG A 197 10.05 -9.35 6.44
CA ARG A 197 10.54 -8.20 7.19
C ARG A 197 12.06 -8.26 7.42
N THR A 198 12.61 -9.45 7.64
CA THR A 198 14.03 -9.67 7.87
C THR A 198 14.83 -9.96 6.60
N ALA A 199 14.16 -10.11 5.46
CA ALA A 199 14.83 -10.32 4.18
C ALA A 199 15.83 -9.17 3.87
N PRO A 200 16.98 -9.49 3.25
CA PRO A 200 17.93 -8.47 2.84
C PRO A 200 17.27 -7.41 1.94
N ALA A 201 17.42 -6.14 2.31
CA ALA A 201 16.98 -5.04 1.48
C ALA A 201 18.11 -4.64 0.52
N PRO A 202 17.86 -4.59 -0.80
CA PRO A 202 18.85 -4.13 -1.74
C PRO A 202 19.18 -2.64 -1.54
N ALA A 203 20.30 -2.18 -2.08
CA ALA A 203 20.62 -0.76 -2.11
C ALA A 203 19.52 0.02 -2.86
N ALA A 204 19.34 1.30 -2.50
CA ALA A 204 18.27 2.14 -3.08
C ALA A 204 18.28 2.16 -4.62
N HIS A 205 19.46 2.20 -5.22
CA HIS A 205 19.61 2.18 -6.69
C HIS A 205 19.08 0.87 -7.28
N ASP A 206 19.45 -0.27 -6.71
CA ASP A 206 19.07 -1.59 -7.22
C ASP A 206 17.59 -1.87 -6.99
N ALA A 207 17.05 -1.46 -5.84
CA ALA A 207 15.61 -1.51 -5.56
C ALA A 207 14.80 -0.71 -6.59
N LYS A 208 15.22 0.54 -6.88
CA LYS A 208 14.56 1.39 -7.88
C LYS A 208 14.64 0.78 -9.28
N LYS A 209 15.80 0.23 -9.65
CA LYS A 209 15.98 -0.45 -10.94
C LYS A 209 15.05 -1.65 -11.08
N GLU A 210 14.98 -2.49 -10.05
CA GLU A 210 14.08 -3.67 -10.06
C GLU A 210 12.61 -3.25 -10.15
N LEU A 211 12.19 -2.24 -9.38
CA LEU A 211 10.83 -1.71 -9.44
C LEU A 211 10.50 -1.14 -10.82
N LEU A 212 11.44 -0.43 -11.46
CA LEU A 212 11.28 0.09 -12.81
C LEU A 212 11.12 -1.03 -13.85
N VAL A 213 11.97 -2.08 -13.76
CA VAL A 213 11.88 -3.25 -14.65
C VAL A 213 10.54 -3.96 -14.48
N ARG A 214 10.05 -4.11 -13.24
CA ARG A 214 8.72 -4.68 -12.99
C ARG A 214 7.61 -3.81 -13.57
N ALA A 215 7.65 -2.50 -13.33
CA ALA A 215 6.67 -1.57 -13.92
C ALA A 215 6.64 -1.66 -15.44
N ALA A 216 7.80 -1.73 -16.10
CA ALA A 216 7.88 -1.86 -17.56
C ALA A 216 7.27 -3.17 -18.10
N ARG A 217 7.16 -4.21 -17.30
CA ARG A 217 6.50 -5.47 -17.71
C ARG A 217 4.97 -5.40 -17.67
N HIS A 218 4.42 -4.37 -17.02
CA HIS A 218 2.96 -4.16 -16.90
C HIS A 218 2.41 -3.18 -17.96
N HIS A 219 3.29 -2.68 -18.82
CA HIS A 219 3.00 -1.78 -19.94
C HIS A 219 3.51 -2.38 -21.26
#